data_a2d3f9c04741565edf8dae76822af6d3
#
_entry.id   a2d3f9c04741565edf8dae76822af6d3
#
_cell.length_a   1.000
_cell.length_b   1.000
_cell.length_c   1.000
_cell.angle_alpha   90.00
_cell.angle_beta   90.00
_cell.angle_gamma   90.00
#
_symmetry.space_group_name_H-M   'P 1'
#
loop_
_entity.id
_entity.type
_entity.pdbx_description
1 polymer ?
#
loop_
_entity_poly.entity_id
_entity_poly.type
_entity_poly.pdbx_seq_one_letter_code
_entity_poly.pdbx_strand_id
1 'polypeptide(L)'
;MQQLKKIDLDEIWQKEQGWNAKRKSGRKFDDEVELRFWEGLAPHYAERFNLYRDVYGLGDWIHEKFGENQRILDVGSGCGNFTIPMAKYSRDILAVDFSPAMLRELSISLQREGLTNVKAVHSKWEDFEEPYDADYVLSVNSLYRVCYMREALEKIARYGKKGFILVRTLLKPYLYSLYDELSLNYRRNNDYMMMPMMFWNMGIHAEVSFTYYDKVLRYADWEAAEKEMVGDLGEMSYLNYNTELEPLFKERAEHDGNGYVWHSKRIVEVISYFRES
;
A
#
# COMPACT_ATOMS: atom_id res chain seq x y z
N MET A 1 7.76 19.24 24.11
CA MET A 1 8.10 17.81 23.96
C MET A 1 7.41 16.88 24.95
N GLN A 2 7.27 17.22 26.28
CA GLN A 2 6.55 16.35 27.22
C GLN A 2 5.05 16.14 26.92
N GLN A 3 4.36 17.09 26.28
CA GLN A 3 2.93 16.94 25.94
C GLN A 3 2.68 16.00 24.74
N LEU A 4 3.59 15.92 23.77
CA LEU A 4 3.46 15.00 22.62
C LEU A 4 3.61 13.51 23.03
N LYS A 5 4.32 13.22 24.12
CA LYS A 5 4.42 11.85 24.67
C LYS A 5 3.12 11.33 25.29
N LYS A 6 2.10 12.20 25.46
CA LYS A 6 0.78 11.81 26.02
C LYS A 6 -0.25 11.45 24.96
N ILE A 7 0.07 11.63 23.68
CA ILE A 7 -0.85 11.29 22.58
C ILE A 7 -0.73 9.79 22.31
N ASP A 8 -1.81 9.07 22.52
CA ASP A 8 -1.89 7.67 22.10
C ASP A 8 -2.17 7.59 20.60
N LEU A 9 -1.10 7.40 19.83
CA LEU A 9 -1.18 7.32 18.37
C LEU A 9 -1.85 6.02 17.92
N ASP A 10 -1.79 4.94 18.69
CA ASP A 10 -2.52 3.71 18.38
C ASP A 10 -4.03 3.89 18.55
N GLU A 11 -4.47 4.58 19.60
CA GLU A 11 -5.90 4.89 19.77
C GLU A 11 -6.42 5.73 18.60
N ILE A 12 -5.66 6.74 18.16
CA ILE A 12 -6.02 7.55 16.99
C ILE A 12 -6.03 6.69 15.71
N TRP A 13 -5.01 5.87 15.51
CA TRP A 13 -4.95 4.93 14.38
C TRP A 13 -6.17 4.01 14.35
N GLN A 14 -6.48 3.37 15.47
CA GLN A 14 -7.61 2.46 15.58
C GLN A 14 -8.93 3.16 15.26
N LYS A 15 -9.11 4.40 15.73
CA LYS A 15 -10.30 5.20 15.46
C LYS A 15 -10.40 5.56 13.99
N GLU A 16 -9.36 6.13 13.39
CA GLU A 16 -9.33 6.50 11.96
C GLU A 16 -9.52 5.28 11.05
N GLN A 17 -8.98 4.15 11.44
CA GLN A 17 -9.11 2.89 10.71
C GLN A 17 -10.43 2.14 10.99
N GLY A 18 -11.26 2.62 11.91
CA GLY A 18 -12.55 2.03 12.25
C GLY A 18 -12.46 0.79 13.14
N TRP A 19 -11.30 0.51 13.76
CA TRP A 19 -11.15 -0.63 14.68
C TRP A 19 -12.02 -0.53 15.92
N ASN A 20 -12.39 0.70 16.34
CA ASN A 20 -13.25 0.99 17.48
C ASN A 20 -14.75 1.09 17.13
N ALA A 21 -15.13 0.81 15.87
CA ALA A 21 -16.53 0.85 15.45
C ALA A 21 -17.36 -0.26 16.10
N LYS A 22 -18.62 0.05 16.44
CA LYS A 22 -19.56 -0.92 17.03
C LYS A 22 -19.89 -2.09 16.08
N ARG A 23 -19.89 -1.82 14.76
CA ARG A 23 -20.04 -2.84 13.74
C ARG A 23 -18.81 -2.80 12.84
N LYS A 24 -18.14 -3.93 12.74
CA LYS A 24 -16.99 -4.12 11.86
C LYS A 24 -17.41 -5.07 10.76
N SER A 25 -17.27 -4.66 9.53
CA SER A 25 -17.61 -5.49 8.37
C SER A 25 -16.60 -5.28 7.25
N GLY A 26 -16.49 -6.27 6.38
CA GLY A 26 -15.63 -6.24 5.23
C GLY A 26 -14.21 -6.75 5.47
N ARG A 27 -13.44 -6.77 4.41
CA ARG A 27 -12.11 -7.37 4.30
C ARG A 27 -11.11 -6.96 5.39
N LYS A 28 -11.19 -5.72 5.86
CA LYS A 28 -10.24 -5.19 6.84
C LYS A 28 -10.32 -5.91 8.18
N PHE A 29 -11.53 -6.32 8.58
CA PHE A 29 -11.82 -6.82 9.92
C PHE A 29 -12.08 -8.33 9.98
N ASP A 30 -12.18 -8.99 8.83
CA ASP A 30 -12.54 -10.40 8.70
C ASP A 30 -11.51 -11.11 7.81
N ASP A 31 -10.78 -12.03 8.41
CA ASP A 31 -9.72 -12.77 7.75
C ASP A 31 -10.25 -13.68 6.64
N GLU A 32 -11.40 -14.32 6.86
CA GLU A 32 -11.96 -15.20 5.85
C GLU A 32 -12.45 -14.44 4.62
N VAL A 33 -13.03 -13.25 4.82
CA VAL A 33 -13.42 -12.35 3.73
C VAL A 33 -12.18 -11.88 2.95
N GLU A 34 -11.10 -11.55 3.65
CA GLU A 34 -9.84 -11.15 3.04
C GLU A 34 -9.17 -12.29 2.27
N LEU A 35 -9.12 -13.48 2.85
CA LEU A 35 -8.56 -14.66 2.18
C LEU A 35 -9.34 -15.00 0.91
N ARG A 36 -10.68 -15.01 0.96
CA ARG A 36 -11.50 -15.23 -0.24
C ARG A 36 -11.27 -14.19 -1.33
N PHE A 37 -11.10 -12.92 -0.94
CA PHE A 37 -10.78 -11.87 -1.90
C PHE A 37 -9.45 -12.14 -2.62
N TRP A 38 -8.39 -12.45 -1.87
CA TRP A 38 -7.08 -12.75 -2.46
C TRP A 38 -7.06 -14.06 -3.22
N GLU A 39 -7.81 -15.08 -2.78
CA GLU A 39 -7.97 -16.34 -3.52
C GLU A 39 -8.52 -16.09 -4.93
N GLY A 40 -9.53 -15.24 -5.07
CA GLY A 40 -10.11 -14.90 -6.36
C GLY A 40 -9.24 -13.96 -7.20
N LEU A 41 -8.41 -13.13 -6.57
CA LEU A 41 -7.65 -12.10 -7.27
C LEU A 41 -6.21 -12.52 -7.62
N ALA A 42 -5.59 -13.42 -6.85
CA ALA A 42 -4.16 -13.71 -6.94
C ALA A 42 -3.68 -14.09 -8.36
N PRO A 43 -4.31 -15.00 -9.10
CA PRO A 43 -3.89 -15.35 -10.46
C PRO A 43 -3.91 -14.13 -11.40
N HIS A 44 -5.00 -13.36 -11.38
CA HIS A 44 -5.15 -12.16 -12.19
C HIS A 44 -4.25 -11.01 -11.74
N TYR A 45 -3.94 -10.97 -10.44
CA TYR A 45 -3.02 -9.98 -9.90
C TYR A 45 -1.60 -10.20 -10.43
N ALA A 46 -1.13 -11.44 -10.44
CA ALA A 46 0.16 -11.81 -10.99
C ALA A 46 0.26 -11.53 -12.51
N GLU A 47 -0.80 -11.81 -13.27
CA GLU A 47 -0.87 -11.50 -14.70
C GLU A 47 -0.96 -9.99 -14.96
N ARG A 48 -1.85 -9.28 -14.23
CA ARG A 48 -2.14 -7.86 -14.44
C ARG A 48 -0.97 -6.95 -14.11
N PHE A 49 -0.17 -7.27 -13.13
CA PHE A 49 1.04 -6.53 -12.80
C PHE A 49 2.21 -6.89 -13.70
N ASN A 50 1.95 -7.73 -14.74
CA ASN A 50 2.88 -8.06 -15.79
C ASN A 50 4.30 -8.14 -15.24
N LEU A 51 4.38 -8.97 -14.24
CA LEU A 51 5.56 -9.46 -13.53
C LEU A 51 6.69 -8.44 -13.50
N TYR A 52 6.78 -7.74 -12.38
CA TYR A 52 7.93 -6.90 -12.01
C TYR A 52 8.01 -5.55 -12.72
N ARG A 53 6.91 -5.07 -13.28
CA ARG A 53 6.88 -3.68 -13.69
C ARG A 53 6.95 -2.82 -12.42
N ASP A 54 7.99 -2.04 -12.30
CA ASP A 54 8.14 -1.05 -11.24
C ASP A 54 7.11 0.07 -11.41
N VAL A 55 5.89 -0.20 -10.94
CA VAL A 55 4.75 0.72 -11.06
C VAL A 55 5.00 2.04 -10.34
N TYR A 56 5.88 2.00 -9.32
CA TYR A 56 6.15 3.16 -8.47
C TYR A 56 7.43 3.90 -8.84
N GLY A 57 8.27 3.35 -9.74
CA GLY A 57 9.59 3.88 -10.05
C GLY A 57 10.57 3.78 -8.88
N LEU A 58 10.41 2.79 -8.01
CA LEU A 58 11.19 2.65 -6.77
C LEU A 58 12.19 1.50 -6.79
N GLY A 59 12.11 0.60 -7.78
CA GLY A 59 12.94 -0.61 -7.81
C GLY A 59 14.43 -0.31 -7.79
N ASP A 60 14.89 0.55 -8.69
CA ASP A 60 16.31 0.95 -8.75
C ASP A 60 16.74 1.71 -7.50
N TRP A 61 15.89 2.57 -6.97
CA TRP A 61 16.16 3.31 -5.74
C TRP A 61 16.27 2.37 -4.53
N ILE A 62 15.38 1.37 -4.40
CA ILE A 62 15.45 0.35 -3.33
C ILE A 62 16.76 -0.45 -3.47
N HIS A 63 17.10 -0.84 -4.70
CA HIS A 63 18.37 -1.55 -4.96
C HIS A 63 19.58 -0.70 -4.56
N GLU A 64 19.62 0.58 -4.94
CA GLU A 64 20.68 1.51 -4.53
C GLU A 64 20.81 1.59 -3.00
N LYS A 65 19.67 1.69 -2.29
CA LYS A 65 19.65 1.84 -0.83
C LYS A 65 20.02 0.55 -0.09
N PHE A 66 19.54 -0.58 -0.56
CA PHE A 66 19.84 -1.86 0.08
C PHE A 66 21.22 -2.40 -0.34
N GLY A 67 21.63 -2.19 -1.58
CA GLY A 67 22.85 -2.72 -2.15
C GLY A 67 22.80 -4.22 -2.39
N GLU A 68 23.95 -4.79 -2.73
CA GLU A 68 24.10 -6.20 -3.09
C GLU A 68 24.26 -7.11 -1.86
N ASN A 69 23.89 -8.39 -2.02
CA ASN A 69 24.19 -9.47 -1.08
C ASN A 69 23.64 -9.27 0.34
N GLN A 70 22.49 -8.58 0.46
CA GLN A 70 21.79 -8.35 1.73
C GLN A 70 20.76 -9.43 2.03
N ARG A 71 20.46 -9.62 3.31
CA ARG A 71 19.30 -10.41 3.79
C ARG A 71 18.10 -9.49 3.93
N ILE A 72 17.02 -9.81 3.24
CA ILE A 72 15.82 -8.97 3.21
C ILE A 72 14.63 -9.72 3.79
N LEU A 73 13.88 -9.04 4.66
CA LEU A 73 12.57 -9.47 5.11
C LEU A 73 11.52 -8.66 4.35
N ASP A 74 10.73 -9.33 3.52
CA ASP A 74 9.66 -8.71 2.73
C ASP A 74 8.31 -8.99 3.40
N VAL A 75 7.73 -7.95 4.02
CA VAL A 75 6.49 -8.02 4.81
C VAL A 75 5.29 -7.70 3.93
N GLY A 76 4.42 -8.69 3.71
CA GLY A 76 3.31 -8.60 2.77
C GLY A 76 3.80 -8.70 1.33
N SER A 77 4.60 -9.71 1.05
CA SER A 77 5.28 -9.94 -0.23
C SER A 77 4.34 -10.12 -1.42
N GLY A 78 3.09 -10.51 -1.16
CA GLY A 78 2.10 -10.81 -2.20
C GLY A 78 2.60 -11.88 -3.17
N CYS A 79 2.38 -11.66 -4.46
CA CYS A 79 2.87 -12.52 -5.53
C CYS A 79 4.32 -12.24 -5.95
N GLY A 80 5.05 -11.38 -5.21
CA GLY A 80 6.48 -11.16 -5.39
C GLY A 80 6.88 -9.98 -6.28
N ASN A 81 6.02 -8.98 -6.44
CA ASN A 81 6.33 -7.82 -7.30
C ASN A 81 7.66 -7.13 -6.96
N PHE A 82 8.01 -7.06 -5.69
CA PHE A 82 9.30 -6.56 -5.23
C PHE A 82 10.26 -7.69 -4.86
N THR A 83 9.76 -8.79 -4.27
CA THR A 83 10.57 -9.96 -3.89
C THR A 83 11.40 -10.50 -5.05
N ILE A 84 10.78 -10.69 -6.22
CA ILE A 84 11.44 -11.29 -7.39
C ILE A 84 12.59 -10.39 -7.95
N PRO A 85 12.37 -9.09 -8.21
CA PRO A 85 13.48 -8.22 -8.60
C PRO A 85 14.59 -8.20 -7.57
N MET A 86 14.27 -8.08 -6.27
CA MET A 86 15.25 -8.04 -5.20
C MET A 86 16.04 -9.34 -5.05
N ALA A 87 15.42 -10.49 -5.31
CA ALA A 87 16.08 -11.79 -5.22
C ALA A 87 17.28 -11.92 -6.17
N LYS A 88 17.31 -11.12 -7.24
CA LYS A 88 18.41 -11.14 -8.23
C LYS A 88 19.72 -10.56 -7.70
N TYR A 89 19.67 -9.72 -6.66
CA TYR A 89 20.84 -9.09 -6.05
C TYR A 89 20.99 -9.36 -4.53
N SER A 90 19.96 -9.91 -3.91
CA SER A 90 19.99 -10.23 -2.48
C SER A 90 20.66 -11.56 -2.20
N ARG A 91 21.24 -11.71 -1.02
CA ARG A 91 21.77 -12.99 -0.53
C ARG A 91 20.66 -14.00 -0.31
N ASP A 92 19.66 -13.63 0.47
CA ASP A 92 18.44 -14.39 0.69
C ASP A 92 17.30 -13.45 1.10
N ILE A 93 16.06 -13.87 0.81
CA ILE A 93 14.85 -13.14 1.18
C ILE A 93 13.92 -14.06 1.96
N LEU A 94 13.39 -13.57 3.09
CA LEU A 94 12.25 -14.15 3.77
C LEU A 94 11.00 -13.35 3.40
N ALA A 95 10.12 -13.96 2.61
CA ALA A 95 8.90 -13.35 2.11
C ALA A 95 7.71 -13.79 2.96
N VAL A 96 7.10 -12.87 3.69
CA VAL A 96 5.98 -13.14 4.60
C VAL A 96 4.71 -12.59 4.00
N ASP A 97 3.67 -13.42 3.88
CA ASP A 97 2.35 -12.95 3.44
C ASP A 97 1.23 -13.74 4.15
N PHE A 98 0.12 -13.05 4.38
CA PHE A 98 -1.08 -13.62 4.99
C PHE A 98 -1.88 -14.52 4.05
N SER A 99 -1.75 -14.34 2.73
CA SER A 99 -2.54 -15.05 1.72
C SER A 99 -1.78 -16.25 1.13
N PRO A 100 -2.24 -17.49 1.38
CA PRO A 100 -1.68 -18.66 0.73
C PRO A 100 -1.77 -18.59 -0.80
N ALA A 101 -2.80 -17.94 -1.34
CA ALA A 101 -2.98 -17.76 -2.78
C ALA A 101 -1.87 -16.89 -3.38
N MET A 102 -1.54 -15.79 -2.72
CA MET A 102 -0.44 -14.93 -3.13
C MET A 102 0.91 -15.65 -3.08
N LEU A 103 1.15 -16.43 -2.02
CA LEU A 103 2.39 -17.20 -1.90
C LEU A 103 2.50 -18.34 -2.93
N ARG A 104 1.37 -18.91 -3.39
CA ARG A 104 1.38 -19.84 -4.52
C ARG A 104 1.86 -19.17 -5.81
N GLU A 105 1.34 -17.97 -6.11
CA GLU A 105 1.77 -17.20 -7.29
C GLU A 105 3.24 -16.76 -7.18
N LEU A 106 3.70 -16.37 -5.99
CA LEU A 106 5.12 -16.14 -5.72
C LEU A 106 5.96 -17.37 -6.03
N SER A 107 5.55 -18.55 -5.56
CA SER A 107 6.27 -19.82 -5.79
C SER A 107 6.37 -20.17 -7.27
N ILE A 108 5.28 -19.98 -8.02
CA ILE A 108 5.26 -20.18 -9.47
C ILE A 108 6.26 -19.23 -10.15
N SER A 109 6.26 -17.98 -9.73
CA SER A 109 7.16 -16.97 -10.27
C SER A 109 8.63 -17.25 -9.97
N LEU A 110 8.94 -17.69 -8.74
CA LEU A 110 10.30 -18.08 -8.34
C LEU A 110 10.82 -19.24 -9.20
N GLN A 111 9.99 -20.27 -9.42
CA GLN A 111 10.35 -21.41 -10.27
C GLN A 111 10.61 -20.98 -11.71
N ARG A 112 9.75 -20.12 -12.28
CA ARG A 112 9.90 -19.62 -13.65
C ARG A 112 11.18 -18.80 -13.82
N GLU A 113 11.57 -17.98 -12.83
CA GLU A 113 12.77 -17.17 -12.85
C GLU A 113 14.04 -17.94 -12.40
N GLY A 114 13.90 -19.18 -11.97
CA GLY A 114 15.02 -20.01 -11.48
C GLY A 114 15.64 -19.49 -10.16
N LEU A 115 14.87 -18.76 -9.36
CA LEU A 115 15.32 -18.16 -8.10
C LEU A 115 15.16 -19.15 -6.95
N THR A 116 16.22 -19.39 -6.18
CA THR A 116 16.25 -20.37 -5.07
C THR A 116 16.57 -19.73 -3.71
N ASN A 117 16.81 -18.44 -3.69
CA ASN A 117 17.22 -17.69 -2.50
C ASN A 117 16.04 -16.97 -1.80
N VAL A 118 14.80 -17.40 -2.03
CA VAL A 118 13.61 -16.85 -1.38
C VAL A 118 12.90 -17.96 -0.62
N LYS A 119 12.64 -17.74 0.67
CA LYS A 119 11.78 -18.57 1.50
C LYS A 119 10.45 -17.85 1.72
N ALA A 120 9.33 -18.46 1.31
CA ALA A 120 7.99 -17.95 1.56
C ALA A 120 7.46 -18.46 2.89
N VAL A 121 6.83 -17.60 3.69
CA VAL A 121 6.22 -17.92 4.99
C VAL A 121 4.79 -17.39 5.02
N HIS A 122 3.85 -18.31 5.27
CA HIS A 122 2.44 -17.96 5.46
C HIS A 122 2.22 -17.51 6.91
N SER A 123 2.07 -16.22 7.13
CA SER A 123 1.78 -15.63 8.43
C SER A 123 1.18 -14.23 8.28
N LYS A 124 0.32 -13.84 9.23
CA LYS A 124 0.08 -12.42 9.48
C LYS A 124 1.35 -11.80 10.02
N TRP A 125 1.56 -10.52 9.71
CA TRP A 125 2.70 -9.80 10.26
C TRP A 125 2.65 -9.73 11.80
N GLU A 126 1.45 -9.54 12.37
CA GLU A 126 1.27 -9.49 13.82
C GLU A 126 1.69 -10.78 14.52
N ASP A 127 1.42 -11.94 13.88
CA ASP A 127 1.68 -13.27 14.44
C ASP A 127 3.06 -13.83 14.05
N PHE A 128 3.78 -13.14 13.15
CA PHE A 128 5.07 -13.59 12.69
C PHE A 128 6.15 -13.42 13.77
N GLU A 129 6.76 -14.53 14.21
CA GLU A 129 7.82 -14.55 15.25
C GLU A 129 9.03 -15.40 14.84
N GLU A 130 9.10 -15.83 13.56
CA GLU A 130 10.22 -16.64 13.08
C GLU A 130 11.54 -15.84 13.19
N PRO A 131 12.59 -16.38 13.82
CA PRO A 131 13.87 -15.72 13.90
C PRO A 131 14.49 -15.54 12.51
N TYR A 132 14.77 -14.31 12.15
CA TYR A 132 15.45 -13.99 10.91
C TYR A 132 16.32 -12.75 11.06
N ASP A 133 17.56 -12.91 10.69
CA ASP A 133 18.59 -11.88 10.77
C ASP A 133 18.56 -11.00 9.52
N ALA A 134 17.55 -10.17 9.37
CA ALA A 134 17.43 -9.29 8.22
C ALA A 134 18.42 -8.10 8.33
N ASP A 135 19.09 -7.81 7.23
CA ASP A 135 19.79 -6.54 7.06
C ASP A 135 18.75 -5.42 6.89
N TYR A 136 17.77 -5.64 6.02
CA TYR A 136 16.72 -4.68 5.73
C TYR A 136 15.32 -5.31 5.76
N VAL A 137 14.33 -4.47 6.08
CA VAL A 137 12.91 -4.83 5.95
C VAL A 137 12.30 -3.99 4.84
N LEU A 138 11.57 -4.63 3.94
CA LEU A 138 10.69 -3.97 2.97
C LEU A 138 9.23 -4.29 3.31
N SER A 139 8.34 -3.33 3.13
CA SER A 139 6.89 -3.55 3.18
C SER A 139 6.20 -2.62 2.18
N VAL A 140 5.44 -3.19 1.24
CA VAL A 140 4.76 -2.41 0.20
C VAL A 140 3.26 -2.68 0.24
N ASN A 141 2.47 -1.67 0.60
CA ASN A 141 1.00 -1.70 0.67
C ASN A 141 0.42 -2.86 1.51
N SER A 142 1.09 -3.31 2.56
CA SER A 142 0.73 -4.51 3.31
C SER A 142 0.11 -4.28 4.68
N LEU A 143 0.41 -3.16 5.35
CA LEU A 143 0.06 -2.93 6.76
C LEU A 143 -1.34 -2.35 7.00
N TYR A 144 -2.20 -2.31 6.00
CA TYR A 144 -3.53 -1.66 6.07
C TYR A 144 -4.55 -2.36 6.99
N ARG A 145 -4.28 -3.59 7.42
CA ARG A 145 -5.14 -4.37 8.31
C ARG A 145 -4.65 -4.45 9.75
N VAL A 146 -3.51 -3.86 10.04
CA VAL A 146 -2.90 -3.91 11.38
C VAL A 146 -3.69 -3.04 12.36
N CYS A 147 -4.11 -3.63 13.49
CA CYS A 147 -4.83 -2.93 14.55
C CYS A 147 -3.88 -2.16 15.48
N TYR A 148 -2.82 -2.83 15.94
CA TYR A 148 -1.79 -2.27 16.82
C TYR A 148 -0.57 -1.86 16.00
N MET A 149 -0.68 -0.70 15.37
CA MET A 149 0.30 -0.26 14.37
C MET A 149 1.68 0.00 14.99
N ARG A 150 1.74 0.58 16.18
CA ARG A 150 3.01 0.82 16.88
C ARG A 150 3.81 -0.47 17.05
N GLU A 151 3.18 -1.53 17.56
CA GLU A 151 3.84 -2.83 17.77
C GLU A 151 4.36 -3.42 16.45
N ALA A 152 3.57 -3.29 15.38
CA ALA A 152 3.96 -3.74 14.04
C ALA A 152 5.18 -2.97 13.51
N LEU A 153 5.24 -1.64 13.74
CA LEU A 153 6.35 -0.79 13.33
C LEU A 153 7.60 -1.01 14.19
N GLU A 154 7.44 -1.23 15.50
CA GLU A 154 8.53 -1.63 16.39
C GLU A 154 9.17 -2.95 15.96
N LYS A 155 8.32 -3.92 15.56
CA LYS A 155 8.76 -5.21 15.01
C LYS A 155 9.55 -5.01 13.71
N ILE A 156 9.09 -4.17 12.78
CA ILE A 156 9.83 -3.82 11.57
C ILE A 156 11.21 -3.25 11.90
N ALA A 157 11.26 -2.26 12.79
CA ALA A 157 12.51 -1.62 13.19
C ALA A 157 13.46 -2.57 13.93
N ARG A 158 12.94 -3.58 14.63
CA ARG A 158 13.71 -4.61 15.32
C ARG A 158 14.34 -5.61 14.35
N TYR A 159 13.60 -6.06 13.33
CA TYR A 159 14.11 -7.00 12.34
C TYR A 159 15.15 -6.36 11.40
N GLY A 160 14.93 -5.12 10.96
CA GLY A 160 15.84 -4.42 10.04
C GLY A 160 17.08 -3.90 10.73
N LYS A 161 18.16 -4.72 10.78
CA LYS A 161 19.40 -4.36 11.48
C LYS A 161 20.07 -3.12 10.92
N LYS A 162 20.02 -2.93 9.61
CA LYS A 162 20.57 -1.75 8.90
C LYS A 162 19.49 -0.72 8.57
N GLY A 163 18.23 -1.12 8.49
CA GLY A 163 17.14 -0.19 8.20
C GLY A 163 15.90 -0.84 7.60
N PHE A 164 14.98 0.00 7.15
CA PHE A 164 13.75 -0.43 6.50
C PHE A 164 13.25 0.59 5.47
N ILE A 165 12.43 0.10 4.56
CA ILE A 165 11.63 0.91 3.63
C ILE A 165 10.19 0.44 3.71
N LEU A 166 9.27 1.38 3.98
CA LEU A 166 7.82 1.15 3.90
C LEU A 166 7.26 2.01 2.77
N VAL A 167 6.49 1.40 1.90
CA VAL A 167 5.85 2.05 0.76
C VAL A 167 4.35 1.88 0.86
N ARG A 168 3.60 2.96 0.71
CA ARG A 168 2.15 2.89 0.70
C ARG A 168 1.52 3.87 -0.28
N THR A 169 0.54 3.40 -1.03
CA THR A 169 -0.29 4.25 -1.88
C THR A 169 -1.32 4.97 -1.02
N LEU A 170 -1.38 6.30 -1.11
CA LEU A 170 -2.40 7.08 -0.42
C LEU A 170 -3.75 6.84 -1.08
N LEU A 171 -4.71 6.44 -0.28
CA LEU A 171 -6.07 6.15 -0.74
C LEU A 171 -6.85 7.45 -0.91
N LYS A 172 -6.74 8.05 -2.10
CA LYS A 172 -7.62 9.11 -2.57
C LYS A 172 -8.58 8.55 -3.63
N PRO A 173 -9.80 9.09 -3.76
CA PRO A 173 -10.67 8.81 -4.90
C PRO A 173 -9.92 8.96 -6.23
N TYR A 174 -10.29 8.25 -7.26
CA TYR A 174 -9.61 8.39 -8.56
C TYR A 174 -9.87 9.74 -9.22
N LEU A 175 -11.04 10.32 -8.94
CA LEU A 175 -11.47 11.61 -9.48
C LEU A 175 -11.19 12.79 -8.54
N TYR A 176 -10.33 12.60 -7.54
CA TYR A 176 -10.09 13.57 -6.47
C TYR A 176 -9.67 14.98 -6.96
N SER A 177 -9.02 15.07 -8.13
CA SER A 177 -8.63 16.36 -8.69
C SER A 177 -9.81 17.24 -9.07
N LEU A 178 -10.93 16.65 -9.53
CA LEU A 178 -12.19 17.37 -9.74
C LEU A 178 -12.77 17.88 -8.42
N TYR A 179 -12.71 17.03 -7.39
CA TYR A 179 -13.24 17.37 -6.07
C TYR A 179 -12.41 18.48 -5.41
N ASP A 180 -11.08 18.44 -5.56
CA ASP A 180 -10.19 19.49 -5.07
C ASP A 180 -10.44 20.82 -5.81
N GLU A 181 -10.67 20.80 -7.14
CA GLU A 181 -10.96 21.99 -7.96
C GLU A 181 -12.26 22.67 -7.52
N LEU A 182 -13.29 21.89 -7.21
CA LEU A 182 -14.58 22.40 -6.72
C LEU A 182 -14.61 22.58 -5.19
N SER A 183 -13.48 22.38 -4.50
CA SER A 183 -13.36 22.45 -3.04
C SER A 183 -14.35 21.52 -2.30
N LEU A 184 -14.66 20.37 -2.91
CA LEU A 184 -15.60 19.42 -2.34
C LEU A 184 -14.97 18.65 -1.18
N ASN A 185 -15.80 18.33 -0.20
CA ASN A 185 -15.38 17.49 0.92
C ASN A 185 -15.61 16.02 0.59
N TYR A 186 -14.56 15.30 0.27
CA TYR A 186 -14.56 13.85 0.11
C TYR A 186 -13.77 13.18 1.24
N ARG A 187 -13.98 11.88 1.41
CA ARG A 187 -13.26 11.13 2.44
C ARG A 187 -11.76 11.14 2.16
N ARG A 188 -11.06 11.98 2.90
CA ARG A 188 -9.58 12.00 2.91
C ARG A 188 -9.10 11.03 3.96
N ASN A 189 -8.25 10.10 3.57
CA ASN A 189 -7.55 9.26 4.52
C ASN A 189 -6.23 9.95 4.89
N ASN A 190 -6.18 10.53 6.07
CA ASN A 190 -4.99 11.21 6.60
C ASN A 190 -4.09 10.28 7.42
N ASP A 191 -4.31 8.97 7.32
CA ASP A 191 -3.56 7.97 8.06
C ASP A 191 -2.07 7.89 7.65
N TYR A 192 -1.72 8.48 6.50
CA TYR A 192 -0.33 8.55 6.05
C TYR A 192 0.59 9.27 7.04
N MET A 193 0.08 10.21 7.83
CA MET A 193 0.87 10.89 8.85
C MET A 193 1.17 10.02 10.08
N MET A 194 0.39 8.97 10.30
CA MET A 194 0.43 8.22 11.56
C MET A 194 1.68 7.37 11.72
N MET A 195 2.07 6.63 10.66
CA MET A 195 3.26 5.77 10.72
C MET A 195 4.56 6.58 10.96
N PRO A 196 4.84 7.67 10.22
CA PRO A 196 5.97 8.54 10.52
C PRO A 196 5.95 9.08 11.95
N MET A 197 4.81 9.58 12.41
CA MET A 197 4.66 10.09 13.77
C MET A 197 4.95 9.03 14.83
N MET A 198 4.52 7.78 14.61
CA MET A 198 4.83 6.65 15.50
C MET A 198 6.33 6.39 15.55
N PHE A 199 7.01 6.32 14.41
CA PHE A 199 8.47 6.16 14.36
C PHE A 199 9.19 7.29 15.10
N TRP A 200 8.83 8.55 14.84
CA TRP A 200 9.44 9.69 15.52
C TRP A 200 9.18 9.68 17.04
N ASN A 201 7.99 9.25 17.45
CA ASN A 201 7.66 9.09 18.87
C ASN A 201 8.48 7.95 19.55
N MET A 202 8.89 6.95 18.80
CA MET A 202 9.81 5.88 19.24
C MET A 202 11.30 6.33 19.21
N GLY A 203 11.58 7.53 18.76
CA GLY A 203 12.96 8.03 18.59
C GLY A 203 13.65 7.54 17.32
N ILE A 204 12.88 6.99 16.38
CA ILE A 204 13.37 6.56 15.07
C ILE A 204 13.10 7.69 14.08
N HIS A 205 14.14 8.37 13.62
CA HIS A 205 14.03 9.52 12.73
C HIS A 205 13.89 9.07 11.27
N ALA A 206 12.78 8.37 10.99
CA ALA A 206 12.47 7.94 9.63
C ALA A 206 12.25 9.15 8.71
N GLU A 207 12.80 9.07 7.50
CA GLU A 207 12.57 10.02 6.43
C GLU A 207 11.25 9.70 5.74
N VAL A 208 10.56 10.74 5.27
CA VAL A 208 9.31 10.62 4.53
C VAL A 208 9.48 11.34 3.20
N SER A 209 9.22 10.63 2.13
CA SER A 209 9.18 11.21 0.79
C SER A 209 7.94 10.76 0.03
N PHE A 210 7.64 11.43 -1.06
CA PHE A 210 6.49 11.09 -1.90
C PHE A 210 6.92 10.94 -3.34
N THR A 211 6.45 9.87 -3.97
CA THR A 211 6.53 9.70 -5.42
C THR A 211 5.13 9.59 -6.01
N TYR A 212 5.03 9.59 -7.33
CA TYR A 212 3.77 9.65 -8.02
C TYR A 212 3.78 8.68 -9.21
N TYR A 213 2.63 8.08 -9.49
CA TYR A 213 2.41 7.36 -10.74
C TYR A 213 1.03 7.67 -11.30
N ASP A 214 0.88 7.55 -12.61
CA ASP A 214 -0.38 7.77 -13.29
C ASP A 214 -1.17 6.47 -13.40
N LYS A 215 -2.42 6.51 -12.93
CA LYS A 215 -3.40 5.46 -13.10
C LYS A 215 -4.37 5.88 -14.20
N VAL A 216 -4.35 5.14 -15.30
CA VAL A 216 -5.32 5.33 -16.38
C VAL A 216 -6.60 4.55 -16.07
N LEU A 217 -7.71 5.25 -16.09
CA LEU A 217 -9.06 4.71 -15.91
C LEU A 217 -9.84 4.88 -17.21
N ARG A 218 -10.75 3.96 -17.47
CA ARG A 218 -11.65 4.01 -18.62
C ARG A 218 -13.08 3.89 -18.15
N TYR A 219 -13.89 4.84 -18.55
CA TYR A 219 -15.32 4.88 -18.32
C TYR A 219 -16.03 4.70 -19.67
N ALA A 220 -16.93 3.74 -19.77
CA ALA A 220 -17.67 3.49 -21.01
C ALA A 220 -18.53 4.71 -21.42
N ASP A 221 -19.05 5.40 -20.42
CA ASP A 221 -19.93 6.55 -20.56
C ASP A 221 -19.84 7.46 -19.33
N TRP A 222 -20.65 8.52 -19.34
CA TRP A 222 -20.76 9.43 -18.19
C TRP A 222 -21.33 8.73 -16.96
N GLU A 223 -22.33 7.88 -17.13
CA GLU A 223 -23.02 7.19 -16.04
C GLU A 223 -22.05 6.31 -15.23
N ALA A 224 -21.06 5.72 -15.89
CA ALA A 224 -20.00 4.95 -15.22
C ALA A 224 -19.11 5.83 -14.33
N ALA A 225 -18.76 7.03 -14.78
CA ALA A 225 -18.00 8.01 -13.99
C ALA A 225 -18.83 8.61 -12.86
N GLU A 226 -20.09 8.94 -13.13
CA GLU A 226 -21.06 9.44 -12.17
C GLU A 226 -21.24 8.48 -10.98
N LYS A 227 -21.40 7.19 -11.27
CA LYS A 227 -21.52 6.15 -10.24
C LYS A 227 -20.32 6.11 -9.29
N GLU A 228 -19.12 6.32 -9.81
CA GLU A 228 -17.91 6.41 -8.98
C GLU A 228 -17.96 7.68 -8.12
N MET A 229 -18.36 8.84 -8.69
CA MET A 229 -18.47 10.10 -7.95
C MET A 229 -19.51 10.03 -6.82
N VAL A 230 -20.66 9.41 -7.08
CA VAL A 230 -21.67 9.16 -6.04
C VAL A 230 -21.11 8.28 -4.93
N GLY A 231 -20.34 7.26 -5.27
CA GLY A 231 -19.65 6.40 -4.30
C GLY A 231 -18.63 7.14 -3.44
N ASP A 232 -17.90 8.07 -4.03
CA ASP A 232 -16.82 8.84 -3.37
C ASP A 232 -17.38 9.96 -2.46
N LEU A 233 -18.38 10.69 -2.94
CA LEU A 233 -18.94 11.87 -2.28
C LEU A 233 -20.13 11.56 -1.37
N GLY A 234 -20.84 10.46 -1.65
CA GLY A 234 -22.16 10.17 -1.14
C GLY A 234 -23.26 10.91 -1.91
N GLU A 235 -24.43 10.29 -2.01
CA GLU A 235 -25.54 10.74 -2.86
C GLU A 235 -25.94 12.20 -2.61
N MET A 236 -26.12 12.58 -1.35
CA MET A 236 -26.53 13.95 -1.00
C MET A 236 -25.48 15.01 -1.37
N SER A 237 -24.19 14.70 -1.20
CA SER A 237 -23.12 15.63 -1.57
C SER A 237 -22.97 15.71 -3.08
N TYR A 238 -23.11 14.58 -3.78
CA TYR A 238 -23.07 14.55 -5.24
C TYR A 238 -24.19 15.41 -5.86
N LEU A 239 -25.43 15.26 -5.39
CA LEU A 239 -26.58 16.01 -5.91
C LEU A 239 -26.45 17.53 -5.78
N ASN A 240 -25.65 18.02 -4.86
CA ASN A 240 -25.39 19.45 -4.71
C ASN A 240 -24.44 20.03 -5.77
N TYR A 241 -23.67 19.18 -6.45
CA TYR A 241 -22.59 19.58 -7.37
C TYR A 241 -22.62 18.84 -8.72
N ASN A 242 -23.65 18.06 -9.00
CA ASN A 242 -23.74 17.29 -10.23
C ASN A 242 -23.75 18.17 -11.50
N THR A 243 -24.29 19.39 -11.41
CA THR A 243 -24.34 20.36 -12.50
C THR A 243 -22.96 20.91 -12.85
N GLU A 244 -22.02 20.93 -11.92
CA GLU A 244 -20.64 21.38 -12.12
C GLU A 244 -19.72 20.20 -12.45
N LEU A 245 -19.94 19.03 -11.85
CA LEU A 245 -19.09 17.85 -12.00
C LEU A 245 -19.10 17.27 -13.42
N GLU A 246 -20.29 17.16 -14.03
CA GLU A 246 -20.41 16.59 -15.38
C GLU A 246 -19.66 17.41 -16.45
N PRO A 247 -19.89 18.74 -16.57
CA PRO A 247 -19.16 19.54 -17.53
C PRO A 247 -17.64 19.52 -17.28
N LEU A 248 -17.23 19.61 -16.02
CA LEU A 248 -15.82 19.64 -15.65
C LEU A 248 -15.13 18.29 -15.97
N PHE A 249 -15.79 17.17 -15.68
CA PHE A 249 -15.28 15.85 -16.06
C PHE A 249 -15.11 15.73 -17.57
N LYS A 250 -16.15 16.10 -18.34
CA LYS A 250 -16.12 16.03 -19.82
C LYS A 250 -15.09 16.97 -20.45
N GLU A 251 -14.78 18.09 -19.80
CA GLU A 251 -13.71 19.01 -20.22
C GLU A 251 -12.33 18.41 -19.99
N ARG A 252 -12.13 17.69 -18.88
CA ARG A 252 -10.82 17.19 -18.42
C ARG A 252 -10.50 15.77 -18.92
N ALA A 253 -11.53 14.94 -19.14
CA ALA A 253 -11.35 13.59 -19.62
C ALA A 253 -11.06 13.58 -21.13
N GLU A 254 -10.16 12.71 -21.55
CA GLU A 254 -9.97 12.43 -22.97
C GLU A 254 -11.10 11.53 -23.47
N HIS A 255 -11.54 11.71 -24.72
CA HIS A 255 -12.50 10.83 -25.38
C HIS A 255 -11.84 10.06 -26.50
N ASP A 256 -11.75 8.73 -26.43
CA ASP A 256 -11.04 7.89 -27.40
C ASP A 256 -11.95 7.21 -28.44
N GLY A 257 -13.20 7.64 -28.53
CA GLY A 257 -14.22 7.06 -29.44
C GLY A 257 -14.99 5.88 -28.82
N ASN A 258 -14.46 5.27 -27.73
CA ASN A 258 -15.09 4.15 -27.01
C ASN A 258 -15.51 4.53 -25.60
N GLY A 259 -15.35 5.78 -25.21
CA GLY A 259 -15.66 6.28 -23.88
C GLY A 259 -14.67 7.33 -23.41
N TYR A 260 -14.63 7.53 -22.11
CA TYR A 260 -13.76 8.51 -21.47
C TYR A 260 -12.52 7.85 -20.87
N VAL A 261 -11.37 8.50 -21.05
CA VAL A 261 -10.09 8.13 -20.44
C VAL A 261 -9.72 9.19 -19.42
N TRP A 262 -9.47 8.74 -18.19
CA TRP A 262 -9.10 9.61 -17.08
C TRP A 262 -7.72 9.25 -16.55
N HIS A 263 -6.87 10.25 -16.40
CA HIS A 263 -5.55 10.11 -15.81
C HIS A 263 -5.57 10.55 -14.34
N SER A 264 -5.48 9.58 -13.43
CA SER A 264 -5.46 9.86 -12.00
C SER A 264 -4.04 9.79 -11.47
N LYS A 265 -3.51 10.91 -11.02
CA LYS A 265 -2.20 10.98 -10.38
C LYS A 265 -2.27 10.37 -8.98
N ARG A 266 -1.63 9.22 -8.80
CA ARG A 266 -1.59 8.51 -7.51
C ARG A 266 -0.37 8.93 -6.72
N ILE A 267 -0.54 9.10 -5.41
CA ILE A 267 0.50 9.52 -4.50
C ILE A 267 0.96 8.29 -3.73
N VAL A 268 2.27 8.10 -3.69
CA VAL A 268 2.92 7.01 -2.95
C VAL A 268 3.81 7.63 -1.88
N GLU A 269 3.55 7.29 -0.64
CA GLU A 269 4.40 7.63 0.49
C GLU A 269 5.49 6.58 0.64
N VAL A 270 6.70 7.04 0.84
CA VAL A 270 7.87 6.23 1.17
C VAL A 270 8.40 6.67 2.53
N ILE A 271 8.40 5.76 3.49
CA ILE A 271 8.97 5.95 4.81
C ILE A 271 10.23 5.10 4.86
N SER A 272 11.38 5.70 5.09
CA SER A 272 12.65 4.99 5.12
C SER A 272 13.50 5.37 6.32
N TYR A 273 14.26 4.41 6.79
CA TYR A 273 15.22 4.61 7.86
C TYR A 273 16.45 3.74 7.63
N PHE A 274 17.61 4.34 7.69
CA PHE A 274 18.89 3.65 7.57
C PHE A 274 19.73 3.99 8.80
N ARG A 275 20.25 2.96 9.46
CA ARG A 275 21.14 3.16 10.61
C ARG A 275 22.49 3.63 10.10
N GLU A 276 23.03 4.64 10.74
CA GLU A 276 24.41 5.02 10.53
C GLU A 276 25.33 3.85 10.95
N SER A 277 26.27 3.50 10.07
CA SER A 277 27.26 2.44 10.28
C SER A 277 28.31 2.84 11.28
#